data_267b0eeaa3b65c9fe338e74ff604eaab
#
_entry.id   267b0eeaa3b65c9fe338e74ff604eaab
#
_cell.length_a   1.000
_cell.length_b   1.000
_cell.length_c   1.000
_cell.angle_alpha   90.00
_cell.angle_beta   90.00
_cell.angle_gamma   90.00
#
_symmetry.space_group_name_H-M   'P 1'
#
loop_
_entity.id
_entity.type
_entity.pdbx_description
1 polymer ?
#
loop_
_entity_poly.entity_id
_entity_poly.type
_entity_poly.pdbx_seq_one_letter_code
_entity_poly.pdbx_strand_id
1 'polypeptide(L)'
;MSNLYISSDFSGLDALIPQGRRVFVVIDSNLKPFFGLFERYELIPIQTSEKVKTLATVEYIIEQLLDRGADRSSFLVGVGGGITTDLCGFAASVYKRGIRFGFVPTTLLAQVDASIGGKNGVNFHAYKNMVGTITQPEWIYICTDALRTLSPREFRAGIAEVLKTFILFDAEYYRKAVDYFARMEAHLRKAGTCCGGECVYGQEELTEIIRKTALYKC
;
A
#
# COMPACT_ATOMS: atom_id res chain seq x y z
N MET A 1 -2.37 16.41 6.47
CA MET A 1 -1.37 15.50 5.88
C MET A 1 -1.36 14.21 6.69
N SER A 2 -1.19 13.06 6.04
CA SER A 2 -1.05 11.78 6.74
C SER A 2 0.32 11.69 7.41
N ASN A 3 0.39 11.02 8.56
CA ASN A 3 1.67 10.67 9.16
C ASN A 3 2.32 9.53 8.35
N LEU A 4 3.53 9.75 7.88
CA LEU A 4 4.28 8.78 7.10
C LEU A 4 5.33 8.08 7.98
N TYR A 5 5.22 6.76 8.10
CA TYR A 5 6.16 5.91 8.83
C TYR A 5 6.86 4.99 7.85
N ILE A 6 8.18 4.94 7.87
CA ILE A 6 8.97 4.15 6.92
C ILE A 6 9.97 3.29 7.69
N SER A 7 9.85 1.99 7.53
CA SER A 7 10.67 0.97 8.21
C SER A 7 11.13 -0.10 7.23
N SER A 8 12.12 -0.86 7.62
CA SER A 8 12.53 -2.08 6.92
C SER A 8 11.63 -3.27 7.23
N ASP A 9 10.97 -3.28 8.40
CA ASP A 9 10.16 -4.39 8.91
C ASP A 9 8.82 -3.92 9.51
N PHE A 10 8.04 -4.85 10.05
CA PHE A 10 6.72 -4.59 10.63
C PHE A 10 6.72 -4.30 12.13
N SER A 11 7.88 -4.24 12.80
CA SER A 11 7.97 -4.15 14.26
C SER A 11 7.29 -2.92 14.87
N GLY A 12 7.26 -1.80 14.14
CA GLY A 12 6.64 -0.55 14.58
C GLY A 12 5.13 -0.43 14.27
N LEU A 13 4.54 -1.36 13.52
CA LEU A 13 3.16 -1.22 13.03
C LEU A 13 2.13 -1.24 14.16
N ASP A 14 2.32 -2.11 15.15
CA ASP A 14 1.38 -2.28 16.26
C ASP A 14 1.18 -1.01 17.09
N ALA A 15 2.20 -0.18 17.21
CA ALA A 15 2.13 1.08 17.93
C ALA A 15 1.21 2.11 17.24
N LEU A 16 0.94 1.94 15.95
CA LEU A 16 0.09 2.86 15.17
C LEU A 16 -1.37 2.44 15.15
N ILE A 17 -1.64 1.17 15.46
CA ILE A 17 -3.02 0.65 15.47
C ILE A 17 -3.70 1.05 16.76
N PRO A 18 -4.85 1.75 16.72
CA PRO A 18 -5.49 2.28 17.90
C PRO A 18 -5.90 1.19 18.90
N GLN A 19 -5.44 1.31 20.14
CA GLN A 19 -5.83 0.43 21.23
C GLN A 19 -7.27 0.74 21.71
N GLY A 20 -7.98 -0.30 22.18
CA GLY A 20 -9.34 -0.15 22.71
C GLY A 20 -10.42 0.14 21.67
N ARG A 21 -10.11 0.01 20.37
CA ARG A 21 -11.06 0.14 19.27
C ARG A 21 -11.18 -1.17 18.50
N ARG A 22 -12.33 -1.38 17.87
CA ARG A 22 -12.46 -2.48 16.90
C ARG A 22 -11.70 -2.12 15.63
N VAL A 23 -10.85 -3.02 15.19
CA VAL A 23 -10.01 -2.83 14.02
C VAL A 23 -10.36 -3.87 12.98
N PHE A 24 -10.64 -3.40 11.78
CA PHE A 24 -10.92 -4.21 10.60
C PHE A 24 -9.77 -4.05 9.61
N VAL A 25 -9.38 -5.13 8.95
CA VAL A 25 -8.26 -5.11 8.02
C VAL A 25 -8.73 -5.59 6.65
N VAL A 26 -8.84 -4.66 5.70
CA VAL A 26 -9.04 -4.98 4.29
C VAL A 26 -7.70 -5.41 3.73
N ILE A 27 -7.59 -6.67 3.35
CA ILE A 27 -6.31 -7.27 2.93
C ILE A 27 -6.43 -7.96 1.57
N ASP A 28 -5.40 -7.78 0.74
CA ASP A 28 -5.28 -8.52 -0.52
C ASP A 28 -5.16 -10.02 -0.25
N SER A 29 -6.06 -10.82 -0.79
CA SER A 29 -6.11 -12.28 -0.62
C SER A 29 -4.86 -13.01 -1.10
N ASN A 30 -4.02 -12.37 -1.92
CA ASN A 30 -2.74 -12.92 -2.35
C ASN A 30 -1.63 -12.77 -1.29
N LEU A 31 -1.84 -11.95 -0.27
CA LEU A 31 -0.87 -11.68 0.80
C LEU A 31 -0.94 -12.71 1.95
N LYS A 32 -1.25 -13.96 1.66
CA LYS A 32 -1.34 -15.04 2.68
C LYS A 32 -0.15 -15.09 3.64
N PRO A 33 1.12 -14.90 3.22
CA PRO A 33 2.27 -14.88 4.13
C PRO A 33 2.20 -13.82 5.22
N PHE A 34 1.44 -12.74 5.01
CA PHE A 34 1.29 -11.65 5.97
C PHE A 34 0.02 -11.74 6.84
N PHE A 35 -0.87 -12.70 6.58
CA PHE A 35 -2.13 -12.82 7.34
C PHE A 35 -1.88 -12.98 8.84
N GLY A 36 -0.85 -13.74 9.23
CA GLY A 36 -0.48 -13.94 10.64
C GLY A 36 -0.14 -12.65 11.39
N LEU A 37 0.32 -11.60 10.70
CA LEU A 37 0.57 -10.30 11.32
C LEU A 37 -0.71 -9.59 11.77
N PHE A 38 -1.85 -9.95 11.17
CA PHE A 38 -3.13 -9.28 11.36
C PHE A 38 -4.21 -10.21 11.95
N GLU A 39 -3.89 -11.47 12.30
CA GLU A 39 -4.87 -12.50 12.73
C GLU A 39 -5.67 -12.10 13.98
N ARG A 40 -5.14 -11.19 14.81
CA ARG A 40 -5.83 -10.65 15.99
C ARG A 40 -6.92 -9.62 15.65
N TYR A 41 -7.02 -9.19 14.40
CA TYR A 41 -7.99 -8.23 13.90
C TYR A 41 -9.04 -8.91 13.02
N GLU A 42 -10.10 -8.19 12.70
CA GLU A 42 -11.16 -8.70 11.84
C GLU A 42 -10.77 -8.55 10.36
N LEU A 43 -10.31 -9.63 9.74
CA LEU A 43 -9.86 -9.62 8.36
C LEU A 43 -11.04 -9.59 7.38
N ILE A 44 -10.94 -8.73 6.38
CA ILE A 44 -11.82 -8.63 5.21
C ILE A 44 -10.93 -8.88 3.97
N PRO A 45 -10.73 -10.15 3.57
CA PRO A 45 -9.94 -10.46 2.40
C PRO A 45 -10.67 -10.03 1.13
N ILE A 46 -9.96 -9.36 0.22
CA ILE A 46 -10.46 -9.00 -1.10
C ILE A 46 -9.52 -9.54 -2.18
N GLN A 47 -10.08 -9.95 -3.31
CA GLN A 47 -9.27 -10.18 -4.51
C GLN A 47 -8.85 -8.84 -5.08
N THR A 48 -7.64 -8.77 -5.65
CA THR A 48 -7.12 -7.56 -6.23
C THR A 48 -6.81 -7.74 -7.70
N SER A 49 -7.57 -7.06 -8.50
CA SER A 49 -7.33 -6.86 -9.94
C SER A 49 -8.00 -5.56 -10.35
N GLU A 50 -7.59 -5.01 -11.48
CA GLU A 50 -8.22 -3.80 -12.01
C GLU A 50 -9.74 -3.98 -12.25
N LYS A 51 -10.18 -5.21 -12.52
CA LYS A 51 -11.60 -5.54 -12.76
C LYS A 51 -12.46 -5.46 -11.50
N VAL A 52 -11.88 -5.66 -10.33
CA VAL A 52 -12.63 -5.62 -9.05
C VAL A 52 -12.53 -4.27 -8.35
N LYS A 53 -11.81 -3.30 -8.91
CA LYS A 53 -11.77 -1.93 -8.40
C LYS A 53 -13.07 -1.19 -8.72
N THR A 54 -14.17 -1.59 -8.09
CA THR A 54 -15.55 -1.16 -8.42
C THR A 54 -16.35 -0.77 -7.18
N LEU A 55 -17.50 -0.12 -7.40
CA LEU A 55 -18.47 0.17 -6.32
C LEU A 55 -18.96 -1.13 -5.65
N ALA A 56 -19.17 -2.21 -6.40
CA ALA A 56 -19.59 -3.49 -5.82
C ALA A 56 -18.58 -4.06 -4.79
N THR A 57 -17.28 -3.85 -5.01
CA THR A 57 -16.28 -4.26 -4.02
C THR A 57 -16.30 -3.37 -2.78
N VAL A 58 -16.58 -2.07 -2.94
CA VAL A 58 -16.77 -1.17 -1.81
C VAL A 58 -18.03 -1.55 -1.03
N GLU A 59 -19.12 -1.88 -1.70
CA GLU A 59 -20.35 -2.39 -1.11
C GLU A 59 -20.07 -3.65 -0.29
N TYR A 60 -19.36 -4.63 -0.83
CA TYR A 60 -18.93 -5.83 -0.09
C TYR A 60 -18.13 -5.48 1.18
N ILE A 61 -17.17 -4.55 1.11
CA ILE A 61 -16.41 -4.13 2.30
C ILE A 61 -17.36 -3.52 3.35
N ILE A 62 -18.31 -2.69 2.93
CA ILE A 62 -19.30 -2.04 3.81
C ILE A 62 -20.22 -3.09 4.43
N GLU A 63 -20.69 -4.07 3.69
CA GLU A 63 -21.49 -5.18 4.21
C GLU A 63 -20.73 -5.94 5.30
N GLN A 64 -19.45 -6.29 5.06
CA GLN A 64 -18.61 -6.95 6.06
C GLN A 64 -18.44 -6.12 7.33
N LEU A 65 -18.35 -4.80 7.22
CA LEU A 65 -18.27 -3.91 8.36
C LEU A 65 -19.61 -3.86 9.15
N LEU A 66 -20.73 -3.83 8.43
CA LEU A 66 -22.09 -3.81 9.03
C LEU A 66 -22.39 -5.11 9.74
N ASP A 67 -22.21 -6.26 9.09
CA ASP A 67 -22.51 -7.59 9.62
C ASP A 67 -21.73 -7.89 10.89
N ARG A 68 -20.51 -7.35 10.98
CA ARG A 68 -19.65 -7.49 12.15
C ARG A 68 -19.81 -6.35 13.15
N GLY A 69 -20.80 -5.48 12.98
CA GLY A 69 -21.15 -4.42 13.94
C GLY A 69 -20.09 -3.31 14.08
N ALA A 70 -19.37 -2.98 13.01
CA ALA A 70 -18.50 -1.82 13.03
C ALA A 70 -19.28 -0.53 13.32
N ASP A 71 -18.71 0.33 14.13
CA ASP A 71 -19.30 1.62 14.49
C ASP A 71 -18.44 2.79 14.04
N ARG A 72 -18.81 4.03 14.41
CA ARG A 72 -18.05 5.24 14.07
C ARG A 72 -16.70 5.34 14.77
N SER A 73 -16.48 4.60 15.85
CA SER A 73 -15.22 4.55 16.58
C SER A 73 -14.25 3.51 16.02
N SER A 74 -14.73 2.61 15.16
CA SER A 74 -13.94 1.55 14.52
C SER A 74 -12.86 2.15 13.64
N PHE A 75 -11.79 1.36 13.42
CA PHE A 75 -10.66 1.75 12.60
C PHE A 75 -10.48 0.76 11.43
N LEU A 76 -10.22 1.26 10.23
CA LEU A 76 -10.01 0.43 9.06
C LEU A 76 -8.54 0.48 8.62
N VAL A 77 -7.93 -0.66 8.36
CA VAL A 77 -6.56 -0.76 7.84
C VAL A 77 -6.59 -1.38 6.45
N GLY A 78 -6.01 -0.71 5.47
CA GLY A 78 -5.84 -1.26 4.12
C GLY A 78 -4.45 -1.85 3.94
N VAL A 79 -4.36 -3.17 3.70
CA VAL A 79 -3.10 -3.90 3.53
C VAL A 79 -3.03 -4.46 2.11
N GLY A 80 -2.22 -3.87 1.25
CA GLY A 80 -2.14 -4.29 -0.16
C GLY A 80 -1.54 -3.25 -1.10
N GLY A 81 -1.69 -3.49 -2.38
CA GLY A 81 -1.32 -2.53 -3.43
C GLY A 81 -2.30 -1.35 -3.55
N GLY A 82 -2.09 -0.51 -4.57
CA GLY A 82 -2.91 0.68 -4.83
C GLY A 82 -4.41 0.39 -4.94
N ILE A 83 -4.80 -0.76 -5.51
CA ILE A 83 -6.22 -1.17 -5.59
C ILE A 83 -6.81 -1.33 -4.19
N THR A 84 -6.09 -2.04 -3.30
CA THR A 84 -6.55 -2.27 -1.92
C THR A 84 -6.64 -0.97 -1.13
N THR A 85 -5.62 -0.11 -1.22
CA THR A 85 -5.63 1.18 -0.52
C THR A 85 -6.75 2.09 -1.01
N ASP A 86 -6.99 2.16 -2.32
CA ASP A 86 -8.07 2.95 -2.91
C ASP A 86 -9.47 2.47 -2.47
N LEU A 87 -9.71 1.15 -2.50
CA LEU A 87 -10.97 0.53 -2.06
C LEU A 87 -11.21 0.74 -0.56
N CYS A 88 -10.17 0.49 0.26
CA CYS A 88 -10.22 0.66 1.70
C CYS A 88 -10.49 2.12 2.09
N GLY A 89 -9.71 3.05 1.53
CA GLY A 89 -9.86 4.48 1.83
C GLY A 89 -11.22 5.02 1.39
N PHE A 90 -11.74 4.57 0.24
CA PHE A 90 -13.06 4.97 -0.21
C PHE A 90 -14.18 4.37 0.68
N ALA A 91 -14.11 3.09 1.02
CA ALA A 91 -15.05 2.46 1.96
C ALA A 91 -15.04 3.19 3.32
N ALA A 92 -13.85 3.46 3.88
CA ALA A 92 -13.72 4.20 5.13
C ALA A 92 -14.31 5.62 5.06
N SER A 93 -14.12 6.31 3.92
CA SER A 93 -14.59 7.68 3.74
C SER A 93 -16.13 7.80 3.70
N VAL A 94 -16.82 6.76 3.23
CA VAL A 94 -18.27 6.78 3.06
C VAL A 94 -19.02 6.01 4.16
N TYR A 95 -18.40 4.98 4.75
CA TYR A 95 -19.00 4.20 5.81
C TYR A 95 -19.37 5.08 7.02
N LYS A 96 -20.65 5.04 7.43
CA LYS A 96 -21.18 5.90 8.53
C LYS A 96 -20.78 7.40 8.41
N ARG A 97 -20.60 7.91 7.20
CA ARG A 97 -20.15 9.27 6.85
C ARG A 97 -18.70 9.54 7.23
N GLY A 98 -17.88 8.50 7.28
CA GLY A 98 -16.46 8.54 7.52
C GLY A 98 -16.05 7.87 8.84
N ILE A 99 -15.12 6.93 8.74
CA ILE A 99 -14.39 6.34 9.88
C ILE A 99 -12.89 6.53 9.66
N ARG A 100 -12.12 6.42 10.73
CA ARG A 100 -10.66 6.57 10.69
C ARG A 100 -10.02 5.36 10.00
N PHE A 101 -8.92 5.59 9.30
CA PHE A 101 -8.22 4.52 8.59
C PHE A 101 -6.72 4.79 8.45
N GLY A 102 -5.96 3.73 8.16
CA GLY A 102 -4.54 3.75 7.85
C GLY A 102 -4.19 2.77 6.75
N PHE A 103 -2.98 2.89 6.18
CA PHE A 103 -2.52 2.06 5.09
C PHE A 103 -1.20 1.35 5.40
N VAL A 104 -1.10 0.11 4.92
CA VAL A 104 0.12 -0.69 4.82
C VAL A 104 0.30 -1.08 3.35
N PRO A 105 0.91 -0.19 2.52
CA PRO A 105 1.12 -0.46 1.11
C PRO A 105 2.16 -1.57 0.92
N THR A 106 1.82 -2.58 0.10
CA THR A 106 2.66 -3.78 -0.09
C THR A 106 3.25 -3.89 -1.51
N THR A 107 2.98 -2.93 -2.38
CA THR A 107 3.64 -2.83 -3.70
C THR A 107 4.51 -1.58 -3.73
N LEU A 108 5.62 -1.63 -4.50
CA LEU A 108 6.50 -0.47 -4.63
C LEU A 108 5.73 0.76 -5.15
N LEU A 109 4.86 0.58 -6.14
CA LEU A 109 4.01 1.65 -6.68
C LEU A 109 3.11 2.27 -5.60
N ALA A 110 2.52 1.46 -4.72
CA ALA A 110 1.70 1.99 -3.64
C ALA A 110 2.54 2.71 -2.57
N GLN A 111 3.73 2.21 -2.26
CA GLN A 111 4.64 2.81 -1.29
C GLN A 111 5.15 4.19 -1.70
N VAL A 112 5.33 4.43 -3.00
CA VAL A 112 5.92 5.68 -3.50
C VAL A 112 4.93 6.63 -4.16
N ASP A 113 3.69 6.21 -4.39
CA ASP A 113 2.70 7.02 -5.10
C ASP A 113 1.25 6.75 -4.65
N ALA A 114 0.70 5.56 -4.94
CA ALA A 114 -0.75 5.35 -4.91
C ALA A 114 -1.40 5.48 -3.52
N SER A 115 -0.70 5.16 -2.42
CA SER A 115 -1.24 5.32 -1.06
C SER A 115 -1.10 6.73 -0.50
N ILE A 116 -0.38 7.63 -1.21
CA ILE A 116 -0.03 8.97 -0.74
C ILE A 116 -0.94 10.00 -1.42
N GLY A 117 -1.33 11.04 -0.67
CA GLY A 117 -2.13 12.14 -1.20
C GLY A 117 -3.64 12.00 -1.00
N GLY A 118 -4.11 10.91 -0.38
CA GLY A 118 -5.50 10.75 0.05
C GLY A 118 -6.52 10.57 -1.08
N LYS A 119 -6.09 10.30 -2.30
CA LYS A 119 -6.98 9.96 -3.40
C LYS A 119 -7.45 8.52 -3.24
N ASN A 120 -8.74 8.33 -3.03
CA ASN A 120 -9.34 7.01 -2.86
C ASN A 120 -10.49 6.87 -3.82
N GLY A 121 -10.64 5.74 -4.50
CA GLY A 121 -11.73 5.60 -5.44
C GLY A 121 -11.71 4.33 -6.27
N VAL A 122 -12.70 4.27 -7.14
CA VAL A 122 -13.00 3.11 -7.97
C VAL A 122 -13.18 3.50 -9.42
N ASN A 123 -13.11 2.49 -10.27
CA ASN A 123 -13.48 2.61 -11.67
C ASN A 123 -15.01 2.62 -11.80
N PHE A 124 -15.50 3.34 -12.79
CA PHE A 124 -16.91 3.38 -13.13
C PHE A 124 -17.08 3.06 -14.61
N HIS A 125 -17.65 1.89 -14.90
CA HIS A 125 -17.73 1.34 -16.25
C HIS A 125 -16.34 1.28 -16.93
N ALA A 126 -16.17 1.96 -18.06
CA ALA A 126 -14.92 2.01 -18.81
C ALA A 126 -13.94 3.10 -18.31
N TYR A 127 -14.36 3.91 -17.35
CA TYR A 127 -13.58 5.05 -16.87
C TYR A 127 -12.82 4.69 -15.58
N LYS A 128 -11.51 4.92 -15.57
CA LYS A 128 -10.67 4.67 -14.39
C LYS A 128 -10.75 5.82 -13.39
N ASN A 129 -10.81 5.48 -12.08
CA ASN A 129 -10.70 6.40 -10.96
C ASN A 129 -11.71 7.58 -10.98
N MET A 130 -12.93 7.34 -11.49
CA MET A 130 -13.92 8.42 -11.66
C MET A 130 -14.79 8.68 -10.45
N VAL A 131 -14.94 7.70 -9.57
CA VAL A 131 -15.77 7.81 -8.36
C VAL A 131 -14.90 7.60 -7.13
N GLY A 132 -14.93 8.55 -6.22
CA GLY A 132 -14.10 8.45 -5.02
C GLY A 132 -14.13 9.71 -4.16
N THR A 133 -13.19 9.77 -3.24
CA THR A 133 -13.02 10.86 -2.28
C THR A 133 -11.57 11.30 -2.21
N ILE A 134 -11.35 12.51 -1.70
CA ILE A 134 -10.02 12.97 -1.27
C ILE A 134 -10.06 12.99 0.26
N THR A 135 -9.60 11.91 0.87
CA THR A 135 -9.58 11.74 2.32
C THR A 135 -8.25 11.13 2.75
N GLN A 136 -7.55 11.81 3.63
CA GLN A 136 -6.23 11.37 4.09
C GLN A 136 -6.36 10.23 5.10
N PRO A 137 -5.57 9.15 4.97
CA PRO A 137 -5.39 8.20 6.06
C PRO A 137 -4.70 8.89 7.25
N GLU A 138 -4.93 8.41 8.47
CA GLU A 138 -4.22 8.94 9.63
C GLU A 138 -2.72 8.66 9.56
N TRP A 139 -2.39 7.48 9.05
CA TRP A 139 -1.02 7.06 8.85
C TRP A 139 -0.88 6.16 7.62
N ILE A 140 0.32 6.16 7.07
CA ILE A 140 0.78 5.24 6.04
C ILE A 140 2.04 4.57 6.59
N TYR A 141 2.02 3.26 6.74
CA TYR A 141 3.17 2.47 7.19
C TYR A 141 3.83 1.78 6.00
N ILE A 142 4.89 2.37 5.51
CA ILE A 142 5.71 1.83 4.41
C ILE A 142 6.73 0.89 5.00
N CYS A 143 6.67 -0.38 4.59
CA CYS A 143 7.59 -1.43 5.00
C CYS A 143 8.23 -2.09 3.78
N THR A 144 9.56 -2.03 3.67
CA THR A 144 10.25 -2.64 2.53
C THR A 144 10.19 -4.16 2.55
N ASP A 145 10.04 -4.78 3.73
CA ASP A 145 9.82 -6.22 3.88
C ASP A 145 8.54 -6.70 3.18
N ALA A 146 7.53 -5.85 3.06
CA ALA A 146 6.30 -6.15 2.32
C ALA A 146 6.54 -6.41 0.82
N LEU A 147 7.64 -5.94 0.27
CA LEU A 147 7.99 -6.12 -1.14
C LEU A 147 8.50 -7.52 -1.48
N ARG A 148 8.80 -8.37 -0.48
CA ARG A 148 9.32 -9.73 -0.70
C ARG A 148 8.39 -10.63 -1.50
N THR A 149 7.09 -10.39 -1.44
CA THR A 149 6.08 -11.17 -2.16
C THR A 149 5.71 -10.58 -3.51
N LEU A 150 6.27 -9.42 -3.85
CA LEU A 150 5.90 -8.70 -5.07
C LEU A 150 6.51 -9.35 -6.31
N SER A 151 5.70 -9.51 -7.36
CA SER A 151 6.20 -10.03 -8.63
C SER A 151 7.22 -9.07 -9.27
N PRO A 152 8.20 -9.59 -10.04
CA PRO A 152 9.18 -8.75 -10.73
C PRO A 152 8.53 -7.71 -11.65
N ARG A 153 7.40 -8.04 -12.25
CA ARG A 153 6.64 -7.13 -13.13
C ARG A 153 6.09 -5.95 -12.36
N GLU A 154 5.45 -6.20 -11.22
CA GLU A 154 4.87 -5.15 -10.38
C GLU A 154 5.94 -4.32 -9.70
N PHE A 155 7.06 -4.94 -9.30
CA PHE A 155 8.19 -4.20 -8.76
C PHE A 155 8.73 -3.19 -9.80
N ARG A 156 8.94 -3.63 -11.06
CA ARG A 156 9.37 -2.74 -12.14
C ARG A 156 8.39 -1.62 -12.45
N ALA A 157 7.09 -1.88 -12.33
CA ALA A 157 6.08 -0.82 -12.47
C ALA A 157 6.27 0.29 -11.42
N GLY A 158 6.61 -0.07 -10.19
CA GLY A 158 6.94 0.90 -9.13
C GLY A 158 8.22 1.68 -9.40
N ILE A 159 9.26 1.05 -10.00
CA ILE A 159 10.51 1.73 -10.37
C ILE A 159 10.23 2.92 -11.31
N ALA A 160 9.29 2.77 -12.23
CA ALA A 160 8.95 3.85 -13.17
C ALA A 160 8.47 5.12 -12.42
N GLU A 161 7.66 4.98 -11.36
CA GLU A 161 7.21 6.11 -10.55
C GLU A 161 8.33 6.71 -9.68
N VAL A 162 9.24 5.88 -9.16
CA VAL A 162 10.44 6.36 -8.46
C VAL A 162 11.26 7.26 -9.38
N LEU A 163 11.61 6.74 -10.56
CA LEU A 163 12.43 7.47 -11.53
C LEU A 163 11.71 8.72 -12.05
N LYS A 164 10.42 8.65 -12.34
CA LYS A 164 9.61 9.81 -12.73
C LYS A 164 9.66 10.90 -11.66
N THR A 165 9.52 10.56 -10.40
CA THR A 165 9.58 11.53 -9.30
C THR A 165 10.94 12.21 -9.25
N PHE A 166 12.03 11.45 -9.32
CA PHE A 166 13.37 12.05 -9.24
C PHE A 166 13.76 12.83 -10.51
N ILE A 167 13.29 12.45 -11.70
CA ILE A 167 13.47 13.26 -12.91
C ILE A 167 12.89 14.67 -12.70
N LEU A 168 11.76 14.76 -12.02
CA LEU A 168 11.07 16.04 -11.83
C LEU A 168 11.67 16.88 -10.69
N PHE A 169 12.18 16.24 -9.63
CA PHE A 169 12.47 16.92 -8.38
C PHE A 169 13.92 16.80 -7.91
N ASP A 170 14.68 15.75 -8.31
CA ASP A 170 16.00 15.48 -7.74
C ASP A 170 16.91 14.68 -8.68
N ALA A 171 17.71 15.41 -9.47
CA ALA A 171 18.63 14.81 -10.45
C ALA A 171 19.75 13.95 -9.79
N GLU A 172 20.14 14.23 -8.56
CA GLU A 172 21.15 13.44 -7.84
C GLU A 172 20.55 12.07 -7.44
N TYR A 173 19.36 12.09 -6.81
CA TYR A 173 18.67 10.85 -6.45
C TYR A 173 18.21 10.06 -7.67
N TYR A 174 17.93 10.72 -8.80
CA TYR A 174 17.70 10.03 -10.07
C TYR A 174 18.88 9.12 -10.45
N ARG A 175 20.11 9.66 -10.43
CA ARG A 175 21.31 8.88 -10.76
C ARG A 175 21.53 7.74 -9.76
N LYS A 176 21.37 8.00 -8.46
CA LYS A 176 21.48 6.98 -7.40
C LYS A 176 20.45 5.85 -7.60
N ALA A 177 19.20 6.19 -7.90
CA ALA A 177 18.14 5.20 -8.12
C ALA A 177 18.40 4.35 -9.38
N VAL A 178 18.83 4.97 -10.49
CA VAL A 178 19.19 4.25 -11.72
C VAL A 178 20.32 3.27 -11.45
N ASP A 179 21.40 3.70 -10.76
CA ASP A 179 22.53 2.84 -10.43
C ASP A 179 22.11 1.69 -9.50
N TYR A 180 21.33 1.98 -8.46
CA TYR A 180 20.81 0.96 -7.55
C TYR A 180 19.99 -0.11 -8.29
N PHE A 181 19.02 0.29 -9.11
CA PHE A 181 18.15 -0.66 -9.81
C PHE A 181 18.91 -1.44 -10.89
N ALA A 182 19.93 -0.85 -11.53
CA ALA A 182 20.80 -1.57 -12.46
C ALA A 182 21.63 -2.65 -11.76
N ARG A 183 22.21 -2.34 -10.59
CA ARG A 183 22.95 -3.32 -9.76
C ARG A 183 22.05 -4.44 -9.25
N MET A 184 20.86 -4.11 -8.81
CA MET A 184 19.86 -5.07 -8.37
C MET A 184 19.46 -6.03 -9.50
N GLU A 185 19.15 -5.52 -10.69
CA GLU A 185 18.80 -6.34 -11.85
C GLU A 185 19.97 -7.27 -12.27
N ALA A 186 21.21 -6.77 -12.24
CA ALA A 186 22.40 -7.57 -12.55
C ALA A 186 22.60 -8.68 -11.50
N HIS A 187 22.35 -8.40 -10.22
CA HIS A 187 22.43 -9.39 -9.14
C HIS A 187 21.37 -10.49 -9.33
N LEU A 188 20.13 -10.13 -9.58
CA LEU A 188 19.03 -11.08 -9.80
C LEU A 188 19.26 -12.00 -10.99
N ARG A 189 19.80 -11.46 -12.11
CA ARG A 189 20.17 -12.27 -13.28
C ARG A 189 21.25 -13.31 -12.97
N LYS A 190 22.23 -12.96 -12.13
CA LYS A 190 23.31 -13.89 -11.73
C LYS A 190 22.81 -14.98 -10.77
N ALA A 191 21.91 -14.63 -9.87
CA ALA A 191 21.36 -15.56 -8.88
C ALA A 191 20.35 -16.55 -9.47
N GLY A 192 19.91 -16.37 -10.72
CA GLY A 192 18.89 -17.22 -11.35
C GLY A 192 17.52 -17.17 -10.66
N THR A 193 17.35 -16.25 -9.72
CA THR A 193 16.13 -16.07 -8.94
C THR A 193 15.37 -14.86 -9.44
N CYS A 194 14.09 -15.06 -9.77
CA CYS A 194 13.14 -13.95 -9.88
C CYS A 194 12.86 -13.41 -8.48
N CYS A 195 12.72 -12.09 -8.34
CA CYS A 195 12.32 -11.43 -7.11
C CYS A 195 11.13 -12.15 -6.48
N GLY A 196 11.36 -12.81 -5.37
CA GLY A 196 10.36 -13.58 -4.63
C GLY A 196 11.07 -14.37 -3.55
N GLY A 197 11.18 -13.83 -2.36
CA GLY A 197 11.41 -14.65 -1.19
C GLY A 197 12.71 -14.48 -0.41
N GLU A 198 13.78 -13.83 -0.83
CA GLU A 198 14.94 -13.65 0.09
C GLU A 198 15.93 -12.53 -0.29
N CYS A 199 15.75 -11.85 -1.38
CA CYS A 199 16.74 -10.88 -1.82
C CYS A 199 16.13 -9.48 -2.02
N VAL A 200 15.89 -8.76 -0.94
CA VAL A 200 15.90 -7.30 -1.05
C VAL A 200 17.37 -6.87 -1.07
N TYR A 201 17.97 -6.87 -2.26
CA TYR A 201 19.32 -6.40 -2.49
C TYR A 201 19.48 -4.98 -1.94
N GLY A 202 20.37 -4.80 -0.94
CA GLY A 202 20.61 -3.49 -0.36
C GLY A 202 19.36 -2.86 0.26
N GLN A 203 18.71 -3.54 1.20
CA GLN A 203 17.44 -3.10 1.83
C GLN A 203 17.49 -1.68 2.40
N GLU A 204 18.60 -1.26 2.97
CA GLU A 204 18.77 0.10 3.50
C GLU A 204 18.75 1.14 2.38
N GLU A 205 19.45 0.88 1.28
CA GLU A 205 19.49 1.77 0.12
C GLU A 205 18.10 1.88 -0.55
N LEU A 206 17.38 0.75 -0.68
CA LEU A 206 15.99 0.76 -1.18
C LEU A 206 15.06 1.55 -0.26
N THR A 207 15.18 1.36 1.05
CA THR A 207 14.38 2.08 2.03
C THR A 207 14.61 3.60 1.93
N GLU A 208 15.85 4.03 1.73
CA GLU A 208 16.17 5.45 1.55
C GLU A 208 15.63 6.00 0.22
N ILE A 209 15.73 5.25 -0.88
CA ILE A 209 15.13 5.62 -2.17
C ILE A 209 13.61 5.78 -2.03
N ILE A 210 12.93 4.83 -1.39
CA ILE A 210 11.49 4.89 -1.14
C ILE A 210 11.15 6.10 -0.27
N ARG A 211 11.91 6.32 0.82
CA ARG A 211 11.74 7.47 1.72
C ARG A 211 11.78 8.79 0.96
N LYS A 212 12.82 8.98 0.18
CA LYS A 212 12.99 10.21 -0.62
C LYS A 212 11.89 10.38 -1.64
N THR A 213 11.50 9.31 -2.34
CA THR A 213 10.40 9.37 -3.31
C THR A 213 9.09 9.75 -2.64
N ALA A 214 8.75 9.12 -1.53
CA ALA A 214 7.51 9.37 -0.79
C ALA A 214 7.43 10.82 -0.26
N LEU A 215 8.54 11.39 0.20
CA LEU A 215 8.59 12.77 0.69
C LEU A 215 8.30 13.80 -0.41
N TYR A 216 8.62 13.53 -1.67
CA TYR A 216 8.25 14.41 -2.80
C TYR A 216 6.77 14.34 -3.19
N LYS A 217 6.03 13.36 -2.65
CA LYS A 217 4.58 13.17 -2.89
C LYS A 217 3.71 13.77 -1.77
N CYS A 218 4.31 14.08 -0.62
CA CYS A 218 3.65 14.75 0.51
C CYS A 218 3.67 16.29 0.33
#